data_b778b0bbd14d1dafa9cce746867cee82
#
_entry.id   b778b0bbd14d1dafa9cce746867cee82
#
_cell.length_a   1.000
_cell.length_b   1.000
_cell.length_c   1.000
_cell.angle_alpha   90.00
_cell.angle_beta   90.00
_cell.angle_gamma   90.00
#
_symmetry.space_group_name_H-M   'P 1'
#
loop_
_entity.id
_entity.type
_entity.pdbx_description
1 polymer ?
#
loop_
_entity_poly.entity_id
_entity_poly.type
_entity_poly.pdbx_seq_one_letter_code
_entity_poly.pdbx_strand_id
1 'polypeptide(L)'
;MSFQDWMQAVRQRTELALDRYLPPASHNPQRLHAAMRYACLNGGKRLRPVLVHAAGAVAGANAEALDRCAAAIEMVHVYSLVHDDLPCMDDDTLRRGQPTCHVQFDEATALLVGDALQTQAFATLVEAPLASTTIVELVRTLARASGAAGMAGGQAIDLAAVGQALNEVQLEQMHVMKTGALIQIGRAHV
;
A
#
# COMPACT_ATOMS: atom_id res chain seq x y z
N MET A 1 -22.80 -17.13 1.82
CA MET A 1 -22.00 -16.09 1.08
C MET A 1 -20.96 -16.82 0.26
N SER A 2 -20.91 -16.61 -1.05
CA SER A 2 -19.84 -17.18 -1.88
C SER A 2 -18.52 -16.49 -1.61
N PHE A 3 -17.39 -17.13 -1.99
CA PHE A 3 -16.06 -16.50 -1.88
C PHE A 3 -15.98 -15.20 -2.70
N GLN A 4 -16.62 -15.14 -3.85
CA GLN A 4 -16.68 -13.94 -4.68
C GLN A 4 -17.45 -12.80 -4.01
N ASP A 5 -18.60 -13.09 -3.40
CA ASP A 5 -19.39 -12.09 -2.66
C ASP A 5 -18.59 -11.54 -1.48
N TRP A 6 -17.90 -12.43 -0.74
CA TRP A 6 -17.04 -12.04 0.37
C TRP A 6 -15.90 -11.13 -0.09
N MET A 7 -15.19 -11.48 -1.16
CA MET A 7 -14.13 -10.65 -1.72
C MET A 7 -14.63 -9.27 -2.15
N GLN A 8 -15.82 -9.20 -2.75
CA GLN A 8 -16.42 -7.94 -3.16
C GLN A 8 -16.80 -7.09 -1.96
N ALA A 9 -17.36 -7.68 -0.91
CA ALA A 9 -17.67 -6.98 0.34
C ALA A 9 -16.40 -6.42 1.00
N VAL A 10 -15.30 -7.19 1.04
CA VAL A 10 -14.01 -6.72 1.57
C VAL A 10 -13.44 -5.56 0.74
N ARG A 11 -13.54 -5.62 -0.59
CA ARG A 11 -13.12 -4.51 -1.46
C ARG A 11 -13.89 -3.23 -1.16
N GLN A 12 -15.22 -3.31 -1.10
CA GLN A 12 -16.05 -2.14 -0.76
C GLN A 12 -15.72 -1.58 0.62
N ARG A 13 -15.51 -2.47 1.60
CA ARG A 13 -15.10 -2.10 2.94
C ARG A 13 -13.74 -1.39 2.95
N THR A 14 -12.79 -1.85 2.14
CA THR A 14 -11.48 -1.22 1.99
C THR A 14 -11.58 0.18 1.37
N GLU A 15 -12.44 0.37 0.35
CA GLU A 15 -12.68 1.69 -0.23
C GLU A 15 -13.22 2.67 0.81
N LEU A 16 -14.19 2.24 1.63
CA LEU A 16 -14.75 3.05 2.71
C LEU A 16 -13.69 3.37 3.79
N ALA A 17 -12.83 2.40 4.12
CA ALA A 17 -11.75 2.61 5.08
C ALA A 17 -10.71 3.61 4.54
N LEU A 18 -10.30 3.50 3.29
CA LEU A 18 -9.39 4.44 2.64
C LEU A 18 -10.02 5.85 2.59
N ASP A 19 -11.30 5.96 2.20
CA ASP A 19 -12.01 7.23 2.17
C ASP A 19 -12.05 7.89 3.56
N ARG A 20 -12.27 7.10 4.61
CA ARG A 20 -12.33 7.55 6.01
C ARG A 20 -10.98 8.00 6.57
N TYR A 21 -9.90 7.28 6.26
CA TYR A 21 -8.58 7.50 6.88
C TYR A 21 -7.66 8.42 6.07
N LEU A 22 -8.02 8.74 4.84
CA LEU A 22 -7.35 9.78 4.07
C LEU A 22 -7.86 11.16 4.45
N PRO A 23 -7.01 12.19 4.45
CA PRO A 23 -7.43 13.55 4.72
C PRO A 23 -8.47 14.01 3.67
N PRO A 24 -9.49 14.80 4.07
CA PRO A 24 -10.46 15.37 3.14
C PRO A 24 -9.80 16.30 2.13
N ALA A 25 -10.20 16.21 0.86
CA ALA A 25 -9.67 17.06 -0.21
C ALA A 25 -9.94 18.56 0.01
N SER A 26 -10.93 18.89 0.85
CA SER A 26 -11.28 20.29 1.21
C SER A 26 -10.35 20.90 2.25
N HIS A 27 -9.52 20.10 2.96
CA HIS A 27 -8.58 20.60 3.96
C HIS A 27 -7.25 21.00 3.32
N ASN A 28 -6.60 22.04 3.85
CA ASN A 28 -5.25 22.42 3.41
C ASN A 28 -4.21 21.39 3.88
N PRO A 29 -3.25 21.07 3.01
CA PRO A 29 -3.04 21.53 1.62
C PRO A 29 -3.93 20.76 0.62
N GLN A 30 -4.95 21.44 0.09
CA GLN A 30 -6.01 20.82 -0.74
C GLN A 30 -5.48 20.02 -1.93
N ARG A 31 -4.48 20.56 -2.65
CA ARG A 31 -3.91 19.90 -3.82
C ARG A 31 -3.27 18.54 -3.47
N LEU A 32 -2.51 18.49 -2.37
CA LEU A 32 -1.89 17.25 -1.90
C LEU A 32 -2.97 16.24 -1.48
N HIS A 33 -3.95 16.66 -0.68
CA HIS A 33 -5.01 15.77 -0.20
C HIS A 33 -5.88 15.25 -1.36
N ALA A 34 -6.19 16.09 -2.35
CA ALA A 34 -6.90 15.66 -3.56
C ALA A 34 -6.08 14.62 -4.35
N ALA A 35 -4.78 14.82 -4.49
CA ALA A 35 -3.90 13.89 -5.19
C ALA A 35 -3.70 12.56 -4.43
N MET A 36 -3.57 12.57 -3.10
CA MET A 36 -3.56 11.35 -2.26
C MET A 36 -4.84 10.52 -2.46
N ARG A 37 -6.00 11.18 -2.43
CA ARG A 37 -7.30 10.54 -2.65
C ARG A 37 -7.45 10.03 -4.07
N TYR A 38 -7.02 10.80 -5.06
CA TYR A 38 -6.99 10.37 -6.46
C TYR A 38 -6.18 9.07 -6.62
N ALA A 39 -4.97 9.00 -6.08
CA ALA A 39 -4.13 7.83 -6.17
C ALA A 39 -4.73 6.60 -5.45
N CYS A 40 -5.31 6.79 -4.25
CA CYS A 40 -5.82 5.70 -3.44
C CYS A 40 -7.21 5.19 -3.86
N LEU A 41 -8.12 6.07 -4.29
CA LEU A 41 -9.53 5.74 -4.55
C LEU A 41 -9.82 5.43 -6.02
N ASN A 42 -8.77 5.31 -6.85
CA ASN A 42 -8.88 4.98 -8.27
C ASN A 42 -9.03 3.46 -8.53
N GLY A 43 -9.73 2.76 -7.64
CA GLY A 43 -10.01 1.33 -7.77
C GLY A 43 -8.78 0.43 -7.59
N GLY A 44 -8.92 -0.82 -8.00
CA GLY A 44 -7.88 -1.85 -7.93
C GLY A 44 -8.40 -3.19 -7.42
N LYS A 45 -7.53 -4.21 -7.49
CA LYS A 45 -7.90 -5.57 -7.05
C LYS A 45 -7.99 -5.71 -5.53
N ARG A 46 -7.38 -4.80 -4.77
CA ARG A 46 -7.33 -4.79 -3.28
C ARG A 46 -6.92 -6.14 -2.68
N LEU A 47 -5.97 -6.83 -3.30
CA LEU A 47 -5.57 -8.17 -2.87
C LEU A 47 -4.91 -8.16 -1.49
N ARG A 48 -4.07 -7.15 -1.17
CA ARG A 48 -3.44 -7.04 0.15
C ARG A 48 -4.46 -6.83 1.27
N PRO A 49 -5.43 -5.90 1.16
CA PRO A 49 -6.58 -5.81 2.05
C PRO A 49 -7.37 -7.09 2.20
N VAL A 50 -7.64 -7.80 1.09
CA VAL A 50 -8.35 -9.09 1.12
C VAL A 50 -7.60 -10.11 1.99
N LEU A 51 -6.27 -10.19 1.88
CA LEU A 51 -5.43 -11.08 2.70
C LEU A 51 -5.45 -10.68 4.18
N VAL A 52 -5.42 -9.38 4.50
CA VAL A 52 -5.56 -8.90 5.89
C VAL A 52 -6.88 -9.33 6.49
N HIS A 53 -8.00 -9.12 5.78
CA HIS A 53 -9.31 -9.53 6.27
C HIS A 53 -9.46 -11.05 6.36
N ALA A 54 -8.86 -11.82 5.44
CA ALA A 54 -8.89 -13.29 5.49
C ALA A 54 -8.14 -13.82 6.72
N ALA A 55 -6.92 -13.32 6.96
CA ALA A 55 -6.13 -13.70 8.13
C ALA A 55 -6.82 -13.29 9.42
N GLY A 56 -7.32 -12.05 9.49
CA GLY A 56 -8.04 -11.56 10.65
C GLY A 56 -9.35 -12.29 10.96
N ALA A 57 -10.07 -12.78 9.94
CA ALA A 57 -11.25 -13.60 10.14
C ALA A 57 -10.93 -14.96 10.79
N VAL A 58 -9.79 -15.56 10.43
CA VAL A 58 -9.29 -16.79 11.05
C VAL A 58 -8.90 -16.55 12.51
N ALA A 59 -8.30 -15.39 12.80
CA ALA A 59 -7.86 -15.02 14.15
C ALA A 59 -8.98 -14.46 15.06
N GLY A 60 -10.16 -14.18 14.53
CA GLY A 60 -11.22 -13.50 15.29
C GLY A 60 -10.88 -12.05 15.62
N ALA A 61 -10.10 -11.37 14.78
CA ALA A 61 -9.62 -10.03 15.03
C ALA A 61 -10.73 -8.96 14.97
N ASN A 62 -10.52 -7.86 15.70
CA ASN A 62 -11.44 -6.72 15.72
C ASN A 62 -11.62 -6.11 14.32
N ALA A 63 -12.86 -5.88 13.93
CA ALA A 63 -13.22 -5.42 12.60
C ALA A 63 -12.63 -4.03 12.25
N GLU A 64 -12.60 -3.08 13.20
CA GLU A 64 -12.02 -1.75 12.97
C GLU A 64 -10.49 -1.82 12.88
N ALA A 65 -9.86 -2.66 13.68
CA ALA A 65 -8.42 -2.90 13.59
C ALA A 65 -8.04 -3.45 12.20
N LEU A 66 -8.85 -4.38 11.66
CA LEU A 66 -8.64 -4.92 10.31
C LEU A 66 -8.80 -3.84 9.23
N ASP A 67 -9.78 -2.92 9.37
CA ASP A 67 -9.95 -1.82 8.43
C ASP A 67 -8.73 -0.90 8.41
N ARG A 68 -8.15 -0.59 9.58
CA ARG A 68 -6.95 0.23 9.68
C ARG A 68 -5.73 -0.47 9.10
N CYS A 69 -5.53 -1.75 9.40
CA CYS A 69 -4.44 -2.54 8.82
C CYS A 69 -4.58 -2.66 7.29
N ALA A 70 -5.80 -2.91 6.80
CA ALA A 70 -6.10 -3.02 5.38
C ALA A 70 -5.85 -1.70 4.63
N ALA A 71 -6.29 -0.58 5.20
CA ALA A 71 -6.04 0.74 4.64
C ALA A 71 -4.55 1.10 4.66
N ALA A 72 -3.84 0.83 5.76
CA ALA A 72 -2.41 1.12 5.88
C ALA A 72 -1.56 0.36 4.86
N ILE A 73 -1.79 -0.95 4.71
CA ILE A 73 -1.03 -1.75 3.73
C ILE A 73 -1.34 -1.34 2.28
N GLU A 74 -2.59 -0.92 2.01
CA GLU A 74 -2.95 -0.43 0.68
C GLU A 74 -2.34 0.96 0.41
N MET A 75 -2.28 1.87 1.39
CA MET A 75 -1.58 3.15 1.26
C MET A 75 -0.09 2.95 0.96
N VAL A 76 0.56 1.98 1.63
CA VAL A 76 1.95 1.60 1.34
C VAL A 76 2.09 1.06 -0.09
N HIS A 77 1.17 0.23 -0.54
CA HIS A 77 1.18 -0.26 -1.92
C HIS A 77 0.95 0.88 -2.93
N VAL A 78 0.02 1.79 -2.65
CA VAL A 78 -0.30 2.90 -3.56
C VAL A 78 0.86 3.88 -3.67
N TYR A 79 1.53 4.23 -2.55
CA TYR A 79 2.68 5.13 -2.63
C TYR A 79 3.78 4.56 -3.52
N SER A 80 4.04 3.25 -3.42
CA SER A 80 5.05 2.61 -4.26
C SER A 80 4.71 2.70 -5.75
N LEU A 81 3.42 2.55 -6.10
CA LEU A 81 2.96 2.71 -7.49
C LEU A 81 3.09 4.16 -7.97
N VAL A 82 2.76 5.15 -7.11
CA VAL A 82 2.89 6.57 -7.47
C VAL A 82 4.35 6.94 -7.73
N HIS A 83 5.28 6.42 -6.92
CA HIS A 83 6.71 6.66 -7.13
C HIS A 83 7.26 5.89 -8.34
N ASP A 84 6.84 4.63 -8.52
CA ASP A 84 7.23 3.82 -9.69
C ASP A 84 6.80 4.48 -11.01
N ASP A 85 5.66 5.17 -11.04
CA ASP A 85 5.14 5.86 -12.23
C ASP A 85 5.93 7.12 -12.62
N LEU A 86 6.76 7.69 -11.73
CA LEU A 86 7.51 8.93 -11.99
C LEU A 86 8.48 8.79 -13.18
N PRO A 87 8.77 9.90 -13.92
CA PRO A 87 9.71 9.87 -15.05
C PRO A 87 11.13 9.40 -14.72
N CYS A 88 11.54 9.52 -13.45
CA CYS A 88 12.84 9.00 -12.98
C CYS A 88 12.82 7.50 -12.63
N MET A 89 11.67 6.84 -12.75
CA MET A 89 11.45 5.43 -12.46
C MET A 89 10.96 4.71 -13.73
N ASP A 90 9.71 4.24 -13.77
CA ASP A 90 9.15 3.49 -14.91
C ASP A 90 8.58 4.40 -16.02
N ASP A 91 8.40 5.71 -15.75
CA ASP A 91 7.85 6.73 -16.66
C ASP A 91 6.48 6.35 -17.24
N ASP A 92 5.61 5.78 -16.42
CA ASP A 92 4.28 5.35 -16.83
C ASP A 92 3.30 6.54 -16.85
N THR A 93 2.62 6.75 -17.98
CA THR A 93 1.62 7.82 -18.12
C THR A 93 0.19 7.40 -17.75
N LEU A 94 -0.09 6.09 -17.73
CA LEU A 94 -1.39 5.52 -17.43
C LEU A 94 -1.29 4.38 -16.43
N ARG A 95 -2.19 4.36 -15.44
CA ARG A 95 -2.36 3.26 -14.49
C ARG A 95 -3.83 2.92 -14.31
N ARG A 96 -4.19 1.64 -14.50
CA ARG A 96 -5.58 1.16 -14.46
C ARG A 96 -6.52 1.93 -15.41
N GLY A 97 -5.98 2.40 -16.54
CA GLY A 97 -6.73 3.15 -17.55
C GLY A 97 -6.97 4.63 -17.22
N GLN A 98 -6.37 5.14 -16.15
CA GLN A 98 -6.41 6.56 -15.75
C GLN A 98 -5.00 7.16 -15.81
N PRO A 99 -4.86 8.49 -16.01
CA PRO A 99 -3.58 9.17 -15.90
C PRO A 99 -2.88 8.86 -14.58
N THR A 100 -1.56 8.68 -14.61
CA THR A 100 -0.76 8.53 -13.39
C THR A 100 -0.74 9.83 -12.59
N CYS A 101 -0.37 9.78 -11.32
CA CYS A 101 -0.45 10.93 -10.41
C CYS A 101 0.35 12.14 -10.92
N HIS A 102 1.55 11.91 -11.46
CA HIS A 102 2.40 12.98 -11.99
C HIS A 102 1.83 13.61 -13.29
N VAL A 103 1.11 12.83 -14.10
CA VAL A 103 0.43 13.35 -15.30
C VAL A 103 -0.82 14.15 -14.93
N GLN A 104 -1.59 13.67 -13.94
CA GLN A 104 -2.83 14.33 -13.51
C GLN A 104 -2.58 15.62 -12.72
N PHE A 105 -1.50 15.69 -11.95
CA PHE A 105 -1.16 16.83 -11.09
C PHE A 105 0.15 17.49 -11.53
N ASP A 106 1.27 16.96 -11.11
CA ASP A 106 2.66 17.25 -11.50
C ASP A 106 3.62 16.31 -10.75
N GLU A 107 4.91 16.28 -11.16
CA GLU A 107 5.92 15.40 -10.55
C GLU A 107 6.17 15.71 -9.06
N ALA A 108 6.27 16.99 -8.70
CA ALA A 108 6.51 17.38 -7.32
C ALA A 108 5.34 16.99 -6.41
N THR A 109 4.10 17.16 -6.89
CA THR A 109 2.91 16.71 -6.16
C THR A 109 2.90 15.19 -6.03
N ALA A 110 3.22 14.44 -7.09
CA ALA A 110 3.27 12.97 -7.05
C ALA A 110 4.34 12.46 -6.08
N LEU A 111 5.53 13.07 -6.06
CA LEU A 111 6.58 12.74 -5.10
C LEU A 111 6.07 12.92 -3.65
N LEU A 112 5.48 14.07 -3.35
CA LEU A 112 4.92 14.36 -2.02
C LEU A 112 3.72 13.46 -1.67
N VAL A 113 2.93 13.01 -2.65
CA VAL A 113 1.86 12.02 -2.43
C VAL A 113 2.42 10.71 -1.93
N GLY A 114 3.52 10.22 -2.52
CA GLY A 114 4.17 9.01 -2.05
C GLY A 114 4.65 9.13 -0.61
N ASP A 115 5.37 10.22 -0.28
CA ASP A 115 5.86 10.49 1.08
C ASP A 115 4.73 10.58 2.09
N ALA A 116 3.65 11.31 1.74
CA ALA A 116 2.50 11.52 2.61
C ALA A 116 1.69 10.24 2.82
N LEU A 117 1.49 9.42 1.78
CA LEU A 117 0.77 8.14 1.90
C LEU A 117 1.53 7.13 2.75
N GLN A 118 2.87 7.04 2.60
CA GLN A 118 3.69 6.19 3.45
C GLN A 118 3.54 6.60 4.91
N THR A 119 3.65 7.89 5.21
CA THR A 119 3.49 8.43 6.57
C THR A 119 2.07 8.21 7.10
N GLN A 120 1.03 8.45 6.28
CA GLN A 120 -0.36 8.24 6.64
C GLN A 120 -0.68 6.78 6.97
N ALA A 121 -0.04 5.82 6.32
CA ALA A 121 -0.17 4.40 6.63
C ALA A 121 0.22 4.11 8.09
N PHE A 122 1.36 4.62 8.54
CA PHE A 122 1.79 4.45 9.94
C PHE A 122 0.89 5.20 10.91
N ALA A 123 0.47 6.43 10.60
CA ALA A 123 -0.49 7.17 11.41
C ALA A 123 -1.81 6.40 11.57
N THR A 124 -2.30 5.78 10.50
CA THR A 124 -3.53 4.95 10.53
C THR A 124 -3.38 3.72 11.43
N LEU A 125 -2.21 3.04 11.40
CA LEU A 125 -1.94 1.87 12.23
C LEU A 125 -1.87 2.19 13.71
N VAL A 126 -1.20 3.28 14.09
CA VAL A 126 -1.02 3.62 15.52
C VAL A 126 -2.33 3.99 16.22
N GLU A 127 -3.35 4.35 15.45
CA GLU A 127 -4.70 4.64 15.95
C GLU A 127 -5.62 3.40 16.00
N ALA A 128 -5.11 2.19 15.68
CA ALA A 128 -5.92 0.97 15.71
C ALA A 128 -6.35 0.66 17.16
N PRO A 129 -7.60 0.18 17.39
CA PRO A 129 -8.11 -0.15 18.72
C PRO A 129 -7.53 -1.48 19.22
N LEU A 130 -6.21 -1.51 19.43
CA LEU A 130 -5.41 -2.65 19.84
C LEU A 130 -4.50 -2.30 21.02
N ALA A 131 -3.95 -3.30 21.69
CA ALA A 131 -2.93 -3.10 22.71
C ALA A 131 -1.68 -2.45 22.12
N SER A 132 -1.03 -1.54 22.85
CA SER A 132 0.17 -0.82 22.38
C SER A 132 1.30 -1.76 21.94
N THR A 133 1.46 -2.90 22.58
CA THR A 133 2.43 -3.94 22.19
C THR A 133 2.14 -4.51 20.80
N THR A 134 0.86 -4.78 20.49
CA THR A 134 0.43 -5.24 19.17
C THR A 134 0.64 -4.15 18.11
N ILE A 135 0.33 -2.89 18.44
CA ILE A 135 0.56 -1.76 17.53
C ILE A 135 2.05 -1.64 17.18
N VAL A 136 2.95 -1.74 18.17
CA VAL A 136 4.40 -1.69 17.94
C VAL A 136 4.85 -2.82 17.01
N GLU A 137 4.33 -4.04 17.16
CA GLU A 137 4.67 -5.16 16.27
C GLU A 137 4.12 -4.96 14.85
N LEU A 138 2.92 -4.43 14.69
CA LEU A 138 2.36 -4.10 13.37
C LEU A 138 3.19 -3.02 12.66
N VAL A 139 3.56 -1.96 13.37
CA VAL A 139 4.41 -0.87 12.85
C VAL A 139 5.78 -1.41 12.45
N ARG A 140 6.42 -2.23 13.32
CA ARG A 140 7.70 -2.86 13.04
C ARG A 140 7.64 -3.74 11.79
N THR A 141 6.60 -4.56 11.68
CA THR A 141 6.39 -5.48 10.57
C THR A 141 6.18 -4.71 9.26
N LEU A 142 5.32 -3.68 9.26
CA LEU A 142 5.10 -2.83 8.07
C LEU A 142 6.38 -2.09 7.67
N ALA A 143 7.12 -1.52 8.63
CA ALA A 143 8.37 -0.80 8.37
C ALA A 143 9.44 -1.72 7.74
N ARG A 144 9.60 -2.95 8.24
CA ARG A 144 10.54 -3.92 7.65
C ARG A 144 10.14 -4.33 6.24
N ALA A 145 8.85 -4.59 6.02
CA ALA A 145 8.36 -5.07 4.73
C ALA A 145 8.32 -3.97 3.66
N SER A 146 8.16 -2.70 4.02
CA SER A 146 8.18 -1.58 3.08
C SER A 146 9.57 -0.98 2.87
N GLY A 147 10.49 -1.16 3.84
CA GLY A 147 11.81 -0.54 3.85
C GLY A 147 12.88 -1.24 3.02
N ALA A 148 14.16 -0.93 3.33
CA ALA A 148 15.33 -1.44 2.61
C ALA A 148 15.49 -2.98 2.67
N ALA A 149 14.98 -3.62 3.71
CA ALA A 149 14.97 -5.08 3.83
C ALA A 149 13.74 -5.74 3.16
N GLY A 150 12.86 -4.97 2.56
CA GLY A 150 11.62 -5.39 1.91
C GLY A 150 11.43 -4.71 0.56
N MET A 151 10.23 -4.13 0.36
CA MET A 151 9.79 -3.61 -0.94
C MET A 151 10.76 -2.59 -1.56
N ALA A 152 11.23 -1.59 -0.81
CA ALA A 152 12.17 -0.59 -1.33
C ALA A 152 13.51 -1.21 -1.74
N GLY A 153 14.02 -2.19 -0.96
CA GLY A 153 15.22 -2.94 -1.32
C GLY A 153 15.03 -3.78 -2.59
N GLY A 154 13.87 -4.44 -2.72
CA GLY A 154 13.51 -5.19 -3.92
C GLY A 154 13.42 -4.29 -5.16
N GLN A 155 12.85 -3.09 -5.03
CA GLN A 155 12.81 -2.10 -6.10
C GLN A 155 14.22 -1.61 -6.50
N ALA A 156 15.10 -1.40 -5.53
CA ALA A 156 16.49 -1.03 -5.82
C ALA A 156 17.25 -2.12 -6.59
N ILE A 157 17.00 -3.40 -6.27
CA ILE A 157 17.56 -4.52 -7.04
C ILE A 157 17.02 -4.56 -8.46
N ASP A 158 15.70 -4.33 -8.63
CA ASP A 158 15.03 -4.33 -9.92
C ASP A 158 15.61 -3.23 -10.84
N LEU A 159 15.72 -2.01 -10.34
CA LEU A 159 16.33 -0.89 -11.05
C LEU A 159 17.79 -1.14 -11.43
N ALA A 160 18.59 -1.70 -10.52
CA ALA A 160 19.99 -2.02 -10.77
C ALA A 160 20.15 -3.15 -11.82
N ALA A 161 19.11 -3.95 -12.03
CA ALA A 161 19.10 -5.07 -12.99
C ALA A 161 18.67 -4.66 -14.41
N VAL A 162 18.23 -3.42 -14.62
CA VAL A 162 17.82 -2.95 -15.95
C VAL A 162 18.97 -3.16 -16.97
N GLY A 163 18.67 -3.91 -18.04
CA GLY A 163 19.66 -4.26 -19.05
C GLY A 163 20.62 -5.40 -18.68
N GLN A 164 20.43 -6.05 -17.51
CA GLN A 164 21.22 -7.20 -17.05
C GLN A 164 20.34 -8.45 -16.92
N ALA A 165 20.90 -9.62 -17.20
CA ALA A 165 20.24 -10.90 -16.95
C ALA A 165 20.46 -11.31 -15.50
N LEU A 166 19.40 -11.34 -14.70
CA LEU A 166 19.42 -11.93 -13.36
C LEU A 166 19.38 -13.46 -13.48
N ASN A 167 20.14 -14.16 -12.62
CA ASN A 167 19.94 -15.60 -12.45
C ASN A 167 18.67 -15.86 -11.62
N GLU A 168 18.21 -17.13 -11.59
CA GLU A 168 16.97 -17.53 -10.92
C GLU A 168 16.94 -17.11 -9.42
N VAL A 169 18.04 -17.30 -8.70
CA VAL A 169 18.14 -16.95 -7.27
C VAL A 169 18.01 -15.44 -7.05
N GLN A 170 18.67 -14.65 -7.89
CA GLN A 170 18.57 -13.17 -7.83
C GLN A 170 17.16 -12.68 -8.16
N LEU A 171 16.54 -13.28 -9.18
CA LEU A 171 15.16 -12.96 -9.57
C LEU A 171 14.16 -13.32 -8.47
N GLU A 172 14.29 -14.51 -7.87
CA GLU A 172 13.47 -14.93 -6.74
C GLU A 172 13.63 -13.97 -5.55
N GLN A 173 14.88 -13.65 -5.17
CA GLN A 173 15.15 -12.71 -4.10
C GLN A 173 14.52 -11.34 -4.32
N MET A 174 14.66 -10.80 -5.53
CA MET A 174 14.04 -9.52 -5.91
C MET A 174 12.52 -9.57 -5.77
N HIS A 175 11.86 -10.63 -6.27
CA HIS A 175 10.41 -10.77 -6.17
C HIS A 175 9.92 -10.99 -4.74
N VAL A 176 10.64 -11.76 -3.92
CA VAL A 176 10.33 -11.94 -2.50
C VAL A 176 10.39 -10.61 -1.77
N MET A 177 11.38 -9.76 -2.05
CA MET A 177 11.51 -8.45 -1.42
C MET A 177 10.50 -7.45 -1.99
N LYS A 178 10.47 -7.23 -3.31
CA LYS A 178 9.63 -6.21 -3.97
C LYS A 178 8.14 -6.45 -3.75
N THR A 179 7.71 -7.71 -3.82
CA THR A 179 6.29 -8.08 -3.81
C THR A 179 5.92 -8.95 -2.60
N GLY A 180 6.70 -9.96 -2.32
CA GLY A 180 6.43 -10.98 -1.30
C GLY A 180 6.36 -10.40 0.11
N ALA A 181 7.25 -9.48 0.46
CA ALA A 181 7.33 -8.89 1.79
C ALA A 181 6.00 -8.28 2.26
N LEU A 182 5.34 -7.48 1.41
CA LEU A 182 4.04 -6.88 1.72
C LEU A 182 2.87 -7.87 1.68
N ILE A 183 2.97 -8.96 0.92
CA ILE A 183 1.96 -10.03 0.92
C ILE A 183 2.04 -10.84 2.22
N GLN A 184 3.25 -11.11 2.71
CA GLN A 184 3.46 -11.89 3.93
C GLN A 184 3.01 -11.17 5.20
N ILE A 185 2.94 -9.84 5.21
CA ILE A 185 2.42 -9.07 6.37
C ILE A 185 1.02 -9.52 6.76
N GLY A 186 0.14 -9.81 5.80
CA GLY A 186 -1.20 -10.34 6.07
C GLY A 186 -1.22 -11.71 6.77
N ARG A 187 -0.08 -12.41 6.85
CA ARG A 187 0.07 -13.74 7.46
C ARG A 187 0.80 -13.74 8.81
N ALA A 188 1.48 -12.65 9.16
CA ALA A 188 2.49 -12.68 10.20
C ALA A 188 2.00 -12.42 11.64
N HIS A 189 0.74 -12.11 11.86
CA HIS A 189 0.23 -11.71 13.20
C HIS A 189 -1.20 -12.22 13.43
N VAL A 190 -1.38 -13.51 13.21
CA VAL A 190 -2.55 -14.26 13.65
C VAL A 190 -2.15 -15.20 14.78
#